data_caff2ba3ac0f6aee1e55588a29fbe08d
#
_entry.id   caff2ba3ac0f6aee1e55588a29fbe08d
#
_cell.length_a   1.000
_cell.length_b   1.000
_cell.length_c   1.000
_cell.angle_alpha   90.00
_cell.angle_beta   90.00
_cell.angle_gamma   90.00
#
_symmetry.space_group_name_H-M   'P 1'
#
loop_
_entity.id
_entity.type
_entity.pdbx_description
1 polymer ?
#
loop_
_entity_poly.entity_id
_entity_poly.type
_entity_poly.pdbx_seq_one_letter_code
_entity_poly.pdbx_strand_id
1 'polypeptide(L)'
;MSRSSRLSSRQAAQRMKHQWNRSAGARAILAVAAVLLAGCGIGSARKSPAEMKARDLERQKATVNTELEQCRIENRQLAEQIRALSALPKEGRENLYELRSVRINKYTDWYDRDEDGKREKLIVYFQPIDTVGDVVKAAGSVAVQLWNLNDLNSQAMLGQWQIQPTELRKLWYASVVMSTYRLTFDVAPTPTQDLTALQAQPLTVRITFTDYLTGKIFHDQQVIEP
;
A
#
# COMPACT_ATOMS: atom_id res chain seq x y z
N MET A 1 -66.44 40.09 -63.16
CA MET A 1 -65.57 39.28 -62.27
C MET A 1 -64.13 39.76 -62.42
N SER A 2 -63.54 40.34 -61.46
CA SER A 2 -62.10 40.72 -61.28
C SER A 2 -61.91 42.15 -60.70
N ARG A 3 -62.25 42.33 -59.43
CA ARG A 3 -61.75 43.46 -58.60
C ARG A 3 -61.38 43.08 -57.15
N SER A 4 -61.56 41.83 -56.75
CA SER A 4 -61.35 41.42 -55.40
C SER A 4 -59.94 40.88 -55.05
N SER A 5 -59.15 40.52 -56.04
CA SER A 5 -57.83 39.86 -55.81
C SER A 5 -56.62 40.82 -55.68
N ARG A 6 -56.79 42.12 -56.01
CA ARG A 6 -55.64 43.08 -55.93
C ARG A 6 -55.52 43.82 -54.59
N LEU A 7 -56.53 43.80 -53.75
CA LEU A 7 -56.48 44.44 -52.43
C LEU A 7 -55.78 43.57 -51.36
N SER A 8 -55.82 42.24 -51.49
CA SER A 8 -55.18 41.32 -50.59
C SER A 8 -53.65 41.35 -50.63
N SER A 9 -53.08 41.54 -51.84
CA SER A 9 -51.58 41.51 -51.99
C SER A 9 -50.91 42.77 -51.44
N ARG A 10 -51.54 43.91 -51.47
CA ARG A 10 -50.98 45.16 -50.89
C ARG A 10 -50.98 45.20 -49.37
N GLN A 11 -52.03 44.63 -48.74
CA GLN A 11 -52.10 44.53 -47.28
C GLN A 11 -51.09 43.51 -46.70
N ALA A 12 -50.86 42.40 -47.39
CA ALA A 12 -49.83 41.43 -47.02
C ALA A 12 -48.41 42.01 -47.10
N ALA A 13 -48.10 42.79 -48.11
CA ALA A 13 -46.81 43.47 -48.32
C ALA A 13 -46.54 44.56 -47.27
N GLN A 14 -47.57 45.28 -46.82
CA GLN A 14 -47.42 46.27 -45.72
C GLN A 14 -47.24 45.63 -44.35
N ARG A 15 -47.89 44.51 -44.08
CA ARG A 15 -47.67 43.73 -42.80
C ARG A 15 -46.29 43.17 -42.76
N MET A 16 -45.73 42.66 -43.83
CA MET A 16 -44.36 42.16 -43.90
C MET A 16 -43.29 43.24 -43.66
N LYS A 17 -43.48 44.46 -44.17
CA LYS A 17 -42.54 45.58 -43.93
C LYS A 17 -42.55 46.04 -42.48
N HIS A 18 -43.71 46.03 -41.79
CA HIS A 18 -43.80 46.40 -40.36
C HIS A 18 -43.20 45.32 -39.46
N GLN A 19 -43.30 44.05 -39.83
CA GLN A 19 -42.73 42.96 -39.07
C GLN A 19 -41.18 42.91 -39.17
N TRP A 20 -40.63 43.25 -40.33
CA TRP A 20 -39.17 43.28 -40.54
C TRP A 20 -38.50 44.45 -39.77
N ASN A 21 -39.16 45.60 -39.72
CA ASN A 21 -38.59 46.79 -39.03
C ASN A 21 -38.60 46.58 -37.49
N ARG A 22 -39.53 45.82 -36.94
CA ARG A 22 -39.55 45.46 -35.48
C ARG A 22 -38.50 44.44 -35.14
N SER A 23 -38.17 43.53 -36.03
CA SER A 23 -37.13 42.53 -35.82
C SER A 23 -35.69 43.08 -35.96
N ALA A 24 -35.50 44.11 -36.79
CA ALA A 24 -34.21 44.78 -36.93
C ALA A 24 -33.85 45.61 -35.68
N GLY A 25 -34.82 46.31 -35.07
CA GLY A 25 -34.60 47.05 -33.83
C GLY A 25 -34.32 46.15 -32.64
N ALA A 26 -35.06 45.04 -32.53
CA ALA A 26 -34.86 44.08 -31.46
C ALA A 26 -33.49 43.34 -31.55
N ARG A 27 -33.01 43.07 -32.76
CA ARG A 27 -31.70 42.49 -32.97
C ARG A 27 -30.53 43.45 -32.67
N ALA A 28 -30.71 44.74 -32.92
CA ALA A 28 -29.72 45.74 -32.59
C ALA A 28 -29.60 45.96 -31.09
N ILE A 29 -30.72 45.95 -30.35
CA ILE A 29 -30.71 46.06 -28.87
C ILE A 29 -30.11 44.81 -28.24
N LEU A 30 -30.39 43.61 -28.74
CA LEU A 30 -29.79 42.37 -28.26
C LEU A 30 -28.28 42.31 -28.53
N ALA A 31 -27.81 42.81 -29.66
CA ALA A 31 -26.38 42.87 -29.98
C ALA A 31 -25.62 43.84 -29.06
N VAL A 32 -26.20 44.99 -28.71
CA VAL A 32 -25.60 45.95 -27.78
C VAL A 32 -25.60 45.41 -26.33
N ALA A 33 -26.65 44.71 -25.91
CA ALA A 33 -26.69 44.06 -24.63
C ALA A 33 -25.68 42.90 -24.49
N ALA A 34 -25.45 42.13 -25.56
CA ALA A 34 -24.43 41.08 -25.59
C ALA A 34 -23.00 41.63 -25.51
N VAL A 35 -22.72 42.80 -26.10
CA VAL A 35 -21.39 43.42 -26.01
C VAL A 35 -21.14 44.03 -24.64
N LEU A 36 -22.16 44.53 -23.94
CA LEU A 36 -22.03 45.06 -22.57
C LEU A 36 -21.86 43.92 -21.51
N LEU A 37 -22.40 42.72 -21.78
CA LEU A 37 -22.18 41.54 -20.91
C LEU A 37 -20.82 40.87 -21.15
N ALA A 38 -20.22 41.04 -22.33
CA ALA A 38 -18.87 40.56 -22.61
C ALA A 38 -17.75 41.41 -21.99
N GLY A 39 -18.10 42.62 -21.52
CA GLY A 39 -17.15 43.57 -20.91
C GLY A 39 -16.91 43.36 -19.42
N CYS A 40 -17.62 42.44 -18.73
CA CYS A 40 -17.20 41.98 -17.40
C CYS A 40 -16.05 41.03 -17.59
N GLY A 41 -14.84 41.59 -17.68
CA GLY A 41 -13.58 40.85 -17.73
C GLY A 41 -13.55 39.78 -16.65
N ILE A 42 -13.59 38.52 -17.08
CA ILE A 42 -13.05 37.41 -16.32
C ILE A 42 -11.56 37.71 -16.21
N GLY A 43 -11.21 38.56 -15.27
CA GLY A 43 -9.87 38.63 -14.77
C GLY A 43 -9.58 37.25 -14.20
N SER A 44 -9.03 36.36 -15.01
CA SER A 44 -8.41 35.15 -14.52
C SER A 44 -7.27 35.62 -13.62
N ALA A 45 -7.60 35.84 -12.33
CA ALA A 45 -6.61 36.07 -11.31
C ALA A 45 -5.63 34.91 -11.41
N ARG A 46 -4.46 35.14 -11.98
CA ARG A 46 -3.36 34.18 -11.96
C ARG A 46 -3.12 33.86 -10.49
N LYS A 47 -3.61 32.67 -10.10
CA LYS A 47 -3.40 32.16 -8.73
C LYS A 47 -1.91 32.19 -8.45
N SER A 48 -1.55 32.71 -7.32
CA SER A 48 -0.13 32.75 -6.94
C SER A 48 0.44 31.35 -6.88
N PRO A 49 1.72 31.13 -7.17
CA PRO A 49 2.36 29.81 -7.04
C PRO A 49 2.16 29.21 -5.64
N ALA A 50 2.07 30.04 -4.62
CA ALA A 50 1.81 29.63 -3.23
C ALA A 50 0.39 29.06 -3.06
N GLU A 51 -0.63 29.69 -3.65
CA GLU A 51 -2.02 29.21 -3.61
C GLU A 51 -2.21 27.89 -4.38
N MET A 52 -1.50 27.70 -5.49
CA MET A 52 -1.50 26.44 -6.21
C MET A 52 -0.89 25.32 -5.36
N LYS A 53 0.26 25.58 -4.75
CA LYS A 53 0.93 24.63 -3.86
C LYS A 53 0.10 24.29 -2.61
N ALA A 54 -0.58 25.26 -2.03
CA ALA A 54 -1.49 25.04 -0.89
C ALA A 54 -2.65 24.10 -1.29
N ARG A 55 -3.28 24.33 -2.44
CA ARG A 55 -4.36 23.47 -2.96
C ARG A 55 -3.89 22.05 -3.30
N ASP A 56 -2.69 21.91 -3.83
CA ASP A 56 -2.13 20.60 -4.12
C ASP A 56 -1.86 19.83 -2.83
N LEU A 57 -1.34 20.49 -1.80
CA LEU A 57 -1.16 19.90 -0.47
C LEU A 57 -2.49 19.53 0.19
N GLU A 58 -3.53 20.37 0.06
CA GLU A 58 -4.88 20.04 0.55
C GLU A 58 -5.46 18.81 -0.17
N ARG A 59 -5.28 18.72 -1.50
CA ARG A 59 -5.71 17.54 -2.27
C ARG A 59 -4.96 16.28 -1.84
N GLN A 60 -3.63 16.35 -1.71
CA GLN A 60 -2.82 15.23 -1.23
C GLN A 60 -3.27 14.79 0.16
N LYS A 61 -3.49 15.73 1.07
CA LYS A 61 -3.99 15.45 2.42
C LYS A 61 -5.37 14.78 2.39
N ALA A 62 -6.27 15.25 1.54
CA ALA A 62 -7.60 14.64 1.38
C ALA A 62 -7.50 13.21 0.83
N THR A 63 -6.64 12.98 -0.17
CA THR A 63 -6.41 11.64 -0.73
C THR A 63 -5.85 10.69 0.32
N VAL A 64 -4.78 11.09 1.02
CA VAL A 64 -4.17 10.27 2.08
C VAL A 64 -5.16 9.98 3.21
N ASN A 65 -5.98 10.95 3.61
CA ASN A 65 -7.02 10.70 4.62
C ASN A 65 -8.07 9.69 4.13
N THR A 66 -8.47 9.77 2.86
CA THR A 66 -9.42 8.80 2.28
C THR A 66 -8.81 7.39 2.25
N GLU A 67 -7.58 7.24 1.83
CA GLU A 67 -6.84 5.98 1.83
C GLU A 67 -6.69 5.41 3.25
N LEU A 68 -6.39 6.28 4.22
CA LEU A 68 -6.29 5.89 5.63
C LEU A 68 -7.63 5.34 6.18
N GLU A 69 -8.73 6.03 5.89
CA GLU A 69 -10.07 5.57 6.34
C GLU A 69 -10.47 4.27 5.65
N GLN A 70 -10.16 4.13 4.36
CA GLN A 70 -10.40 2.88 3.64
C GLN A 70 -9.60 1.73 4.27
N CYS A 71 -8.30 1.91 4.51
CA CYS A 71 -7.46 0.93 5.17
C CYS A 71 -7.97 0.56 6.57
N ARG A 72 -8.49 1.53 7.33
CA ARG A 72 -9.11 1.28 8.64
C ARG A 72 -10.40 0.45 8.55
N ILE A 73 -11.21 0.69 7.52
CA ILE A 73 -12.43 -0.09 7.27
C ILE A 73 -12.06 -1.53 6.91
N GLU A 74 -11.13 -1.71 5.99
CA GLU A 74 -10.64 -3.02 5.58
C GLU A 74 -10.03 -3.81 6.75
N ASN A 75 -9.21 -3.16 7.57
CA ASN A 75 -8.64 -3.78 8.78
C ASN A 75 -9.73 -4.22 9.78
N ARG A 76 -10.79 -3.43 9.97
CA ARG A 76 -11.94 -3.82 10.82
C ARG A 76 -12.66 -5.03 10.26
N GLN A 77 -12.95 -5.02 8.95
CA GLN A 77 -13.62 -6.15 8.28
C GLN A 77 -12.78 -7.43 8.39
N LEU A 78 -11.48 -7.34 8.14
CA LEU A 78 -10.56 -8.48 8.30
C LEU A 78 -10.54 -8.99 9.75
N ALA A 79 -10.50 -8.10 10.72
CA ALA A 79 -10.54 -8.46 12.14
C ALA A 79 -11.86 -9.17 12.52
N GLU A 80 -12.99 -8.73 11.96
CA GLU A 80 -14.30 -9.39 12.15
C GLU A 80 -14.33 -10.76 11.49
N GLN A 81 -13.80 -10.90 10.28
CA GLN A 81 -13.68 -12.18 9.59
C GLN A 81 -12.81 -13.17 10.39
N ILE A 82 -11.67 -12.71 10.90
CA ILE A 82 -10.79 -13.53 11.75
C ILE A 82 -11.53 -13.97 13.02
N ARG A 83 -12.29 -13.08 13.67
CA ARG A 83 -13.08 -13.42 14.85
C ARG A 83 -14.17 -14.45 14.53
N ALA A 84 -14.88 -14.27 13.41
CA ALA A 84 -15.93 -15.19 12.98
C ALA A 84 -15.35 -16.59 12.68
N LEU A 85 -14.19 -16.66 11.97
CA LEU A 85 -13.50 -17.91 11.68
C LEU A 85 -12.92 -18.55 12.96
N SER A 86 -12.46 -17.74 13.91
CA SER A 86 -11.92 -18.21 15.19
C SER A 86 -13.01 -18.68 16.15
N ALA A 87 -14.24 -18.21 15.98
CA ALA A 87 -15.40 -18.62 16.79
C ALA A 87 -16.02 -19.96 16.32
N LEU A 88 -15.56 -20.53 15.19
CA LEU A 88 -15.99 -21.87 14.77
C LEU A 88 -15.58 -22.90 15.83
N PRO A 89 -16.43 -23.92 16.08
CA PRO A 89 -16.19 -24.91 17.13
C PRO A 89 -14.79 -25.50 17.03
N LYS A 90 -14.07 -25.53 18.16
CA LYS A 90 -12.71 -26.06 18.26
C LYS A 90 -12.65 -27.60 18.20
N GLU A 91 -13.78 -28.23 18.00
CA GLU A 91 -13.89 -29.69 17.89
C GLU A 91 -12.97 -30.20 16.77
N GLY A 92 -11.88 -30.83 17.16
CA GLY A 92 -10.80 -31.29 16.28
C GLY A 92 -9.50 -30.46 16.30
N ARG A 93 -9.47 -29.30 16.96
CA ARG A 93 -8.21 -28.54 17.21
C ARG A 93 -7.51 -28.94 18.50
N GLU A 94 -8.20 -29.62 19.40
CA GLU A 94 -7.70 -29.97 20.75
C GLU A 94 -6.48 -30.89 20.73
N ASN A 95 -6.18 -31.53 19.61
CA ASN A 95 -5.02 -32.39 19.41
C ASN A 95 -3.88 -31.74 18.62
N LEU A 96 -4.01 -30.45 18.27
CA LEU A 96 -2.94 -29.71 17.61
C LEU A 96 -2.14 -28.93 18.68
N TYR A 97 -0.85 -28.73 18.39
CA TYR A 97 0.01 -27.93 19.28
C TYR A 97 -0.57 -26.53 19.52
N GLU A 98 -0.33 -25.95 20.67
CA GLU A 98 -0.51 -24.53 20.96
C GLU A 98 0.87 -23.89 21.11
N LEU A 99 1.18 -22.90 20.27
CA LEU A 99 2.46 -22.22 20.33
C LEU A 99 2.55 -21.31 21.56
N ARG A 100 3.69 -21.40 22.23
CA ARG A 100 4.10 -20.52 23.33
C ARG A 100 5.01 -19.40 22.83
N SER A 101 5.96 -19.72 21.91
CA SER A 101 6.98 -18.78 21.45
C SER A 101 7.58 -19.23 20.11
N VAL A 102 8.36 -18.36 19.52
CA VAL A 102 9.32 -18.70 18.46
C VAL A 102 10.71 -18.33 18.95
N ARG A 103 11.73 -19.04 18.49
CA ARG A 103 13.13 -18.79 18.85
C ARG A 103 14.01 -18.84 17.63
N ILE A 104 14.86 -17.82 17.45
CA ILE A 104 15.95 -17.84 16.47
C ILE A 104 17.06 -18.71 17.05
N ASN A 105 17.63 -19.57 16.21
CA ASN A 105 18.69 -20.46 16.62
C ASN A 105 20.06 -19.79 16.46
N LYS A 106 20.99 -20.10 17.37
CA LYS A 106 22.38 -19.59 17.36
C LYS A 106 23.19 -19.86 16.10
N TYR A 107 22.71 -20.74 15.23
CA TYR A 107 23.33 -21.04 13.92
C TYR A 107 22.87 -20.09 12.82
N THR A 108 22.03 -19.10 13.14
CA THR A 108 21.67 -18.01 12.22
C THR A 108 22.87 -17.15 11.96
N ASP A 109 23.31 -17.10 10.71
CA ASP A 109 24.58 -16.45 10.34
C ASP A 109 24.63 -16.17 8.83
N TRP A 110 25.67 -15.47 8.43
CA TRP A 110 26.05 -15.30 7.05
C TRP A 110 26.56 -16.62 6.44
N TYR A 111 26.27 -16.82 5.18
CA TYR A 111 26.60 -18.04 4.46
C TYR A 111 27.21 -17.73 3.10
N ASP A 112 28.36 -18.32 2.85
CA ASP A 112 29.03 -18.37 1.57
C ASP A 112 28.49 -19.61 0.82
N ARG A 113 27.81 -19.41 -0.30
CA ARG A 113 27.15 -20.50 -1.02
C ARG A 113 28.08 -21.21 -1.97
N ASP A 114 28.96 -20.47 -2.64
CA ASP A 114 29.83 -20.96 -3.71
C ASP A 114 31.30 -21.10 -3.28
N GLU A 115 31.55 -20.87 -1.98
CA GLU A 115 32.87 -21.02 -1.35
C GLU A 115 33.94 -20.10 -1.98
N ASP A 116 33.52 -18.94 -2.53
CA ASP A 116 34.42 -17.93 -3.09
C ASP A 116 35.04 -17.00 -2.04
N GLY A 117 34.69 -17.20 -0.76
CA GLY A 117 35.10 -16.41 0.39
C GLY A 117 34.23 -15.18 0.66
N LYS A 118 33.15 -14.97 -0.11
CA LYS A 118 32.16 -13.93 0.13
C LYS A 118 30.88 -14.53 0.67
N ARG A 119 30.38 -13.98 1.77
CA ARG A 119 29.17 -14.44 2.42
C ARG A 119 27.98 -13.62 1.92
N GLU A 120 27.43 -13.94 0.74
CA GLU A 120 26.38 -13.16 0.10
C GLU A 120 24.97 -13.51 0.57
N LYS A 121 24.83 -14.56 1.37
CA LYS A 121 23.53 -15.02 1.87
C LYS A 121 23.40 -14.96 3.38
N LEU A 122 22.20 -14.66 3.84
CA LEU A 122 21.82 -14.78 5.24
C LEU A 122 21.02 -16.07 5.41
N ILE A 123 21.45 -16.97 6.30
CA ILE A 123 20.67 -18.13 6.73
C ILE A 123 20.07 -17.84 8.09
N VAL A 124 18.75 -17.96 8.20
CA VAL A 124 18.02 -17.83 9.45
C VAL A 124 17.41 -19.17 9.83
N TYR A 125 17.77 -19.66 11.00
CA TYR A 125 17.18 -20.84 11.60
C TYR A 125 16.24 -20.40 12.73
N PHE A 126 14.96 -20.83 12.68
CA PHE A 126 14.05 -20.56 13.76
C PHE A 126 13.18 -21.76 14.11
N GLN A 127 12.74 -21.80 15.35
CA GLN A 127 11.99 -22.91 15.94
C GLN A 127 10.72 -22.38 16.59
N PRO A 128 9.54 -22.76 16.11
CA PRO A 128 8.29 -22.60 16.86
C PRO A 128 8.29 -23.59 18.03
N ILE A 129 7.96 -23.09 19.22
CA ILE A 129 7.98 -23.86 20.49
C ILE A 129 6.57 -23.84 21.05
N ASP A 130 6.07 -25.02 21.38
CA ASP A 130 4.73 -25.17 21.96
C ASP A 130 4.74 -24.90 23.50
N THR A 131 3.56 -25.04 24.11
CA THR A 131 3.36 -24.80 25.54
C THR A 131 4.06 -25.82 26.42
N VAL A 132 4.39 -27.02 25.90
CA VAL A 132 5.11 -28.08 26.59
C VAL A 132 6.63 -27.86 26.50
N GLY A 133 7.08 -27.11 25.50
CA GLY A 133 8.49 -26.80 25.28
C GLY A 133 9.09 -27.54 24.10
N ASP A 134 8.28 -28.28 23.36
CA ASP A 134 8.72 -29.03 22.20
C ASP A 134 8.77 -28.16 20.95
N VAL A 135 9.73 -28.46 20.05
CA VAL A 135 9.82 -27.80 18.74
C VAL A 135 8.84 -28.44 17.78
N VAL A 136 7.94 -27.65 17.26
CA VAL A 136 6.85 -28.11 16.40
C VAL A 136 6.91 -27.50 15.00
N LYS A 137 6.45 -28.26 14.00
CA LYS A 137 6.27 -27.76 12.65
C LYS A 137 4.96 -26.96 12.56
N ALA A 138 5.02 -25.66 12.82
CA ALA A 138 3.85 -24.80 12.87
C ALA A 138 3.40 -24.34 11.48
N ALA A 139 2.09 -24.24 11.29
CA ALA A 139 1.49 -23.67 10.08
C ALA A 139 1.32 -22.16 10.24
N GLY A 140 1.95 -21.38 9.38
CA GLY A 140 1.91 -19.93 9.51
C GLY A 140 2.69 -19.22 8.42
N SER A 141 2.81 -17.90 8.56
CA SER A 141 3.70 -17.07 7.74
C SER A 141 4.78 -16.45 8.62
N VAL A 142 5.92 -16.15 8.03
CA VAL A 142 7.03 -15.50 8.71
C VAL A 142 7.50 -14.27 7.95
N ALA A 143 7.69 -13.17 8.66
CA ALA A 143 8.41 -12.00 8.18
C ALA A 143 9.78 -11.97 8.87
N VAL A 144 10.84 -11.75 8.10
CA VAL A 144 12.22 -11.63 8.57
C VAL A 144 12.74 -10.26 8.20
N GLN A 145 13.37 -9.60 9.13
CA GLN A 145 14.01 -8.30 8.94
C GLN A 145 15.46 -8.36 9.41
N LEU A 146 16.35 -7.73 8.64
CA LEU A 146 17.76 -7.53 8.98
C LEU A 146 17.99 -6.06 9.25
N TRP A 147 18.55 -5.73 10.40
CA TRP A 147 18.77 -4.37 10.84
C TRP A 147 20.23 -4.12 11.24
N ASN A 148 20.74 -2.95 10.87
CA ASN A 148 21.90 -2.36 11.51
C ASN A 148 21.42 -1.39 12.60
N LEU A 149 21.61 -1.74 13.85
CA LEU A 149 21.22 -0.94 15.02
C LEU A 149 22.40 -0.27 15.73
N ASN A 150 23.62 -0.35 15.14
CA ASN A 150 24.85 0.14 15.79
C ASN A 150 24.94 1.66 15.81
N ASP A 151 24.29 2.33 14.88
CA ASP A 151 24.27 3.78 14.82
C ASP A 151 22.97 4.31 15.44
N LEU A 152 23.07 5.02 16.54
CA LEU A 152 21.95 5.63 17.25
C LEU A 152 21.21 6.69 16.39
N ASN A 153 21.89 7.25 15.39
CA ASN A 153 21.34 8.30 14.52
C ASN A 153 20.79 7.76 13.18
N SER A 154 21.15 6.54 12.80
CA SER A 154 20.77 5.96 11.51
C SER A 154 20.50 4.46 11.61
N GLN A 155 19.46 4.06 12.37
CA GLN A 155 19.01 2.67 12.36
C GLN A 155 18.52 2.34 10.95
N ALA A 156 19.25 1.48 10.26
CA ALA A 156 18.95 1.13 8.88
C ALA A 156 18.39 -0.30 8.80
N MET A 157 17.22 -0.45 8.19
CA MET A 157 16.72 -1.74 7.76
C MET A 157 17.43 -2.13 6.47
N LEU A 158 18.22 -3.20 6.53
CA LEU A 158 19.03 -3.70 5.42
C LEU A 158 18.26 -4.65 4.50
N GLY A 159 17.25 -5.32 5.04
CA GLY A 159 16.43 -6.25 4.27
C GLY A 159 15.14 -6.62 5.00
N GLN A 160 14.12 -6.94 4.22
CA GLN A 160 12.86 -7.48 4.71
C GLN A 160 12.34 -8.52 3.73
N TRP A 161 11.97 -9.69 4.26
CA TRP A 161 11.45 -10.80 3.48
C TRP A 161 10.21 -11.36 4.16
N GLN A 162 9.26 -11.80 3.34
CA GLN A 162 8.05 -12.44 3.83
C GLN A 162 7.87 -13.78 3.13
N ILE A 163 7.66 -14.83 3.93
CA ILE A 163 7.49 -16.20 3.46
C ILE A 163 6.07 -16.63 3.78
N GLN A 164 5.38 -17.07 2.74
CA GLN A 164 4.00 -17.54 2.82
C GLN A 164 3.93 -18.98 3.32
N PRO A 165 2.80 -19.46 3.88
CA PRO A 165 2.68 -20.80 4.46
C PRO A 165 3.01 -21.94 3.50
N THR A 166 2.65 -21.79 2.24
CA THR A 166 2.91 -22.81 1.20
C THR A 166 4.40 -23.01 0.94
N GLU A 167 5.17 -21.93 1.06
CA GLU A 167 6.62 -21.94 0.94
C GLU A 167 7.28 -22.37 2.24
N LEU A 168 6.87 -21.79 3.38
CA LEU A 168 7.40 -22.10 4.69
C LEU A 168 7.36 -23.60 4.99
N ARG A 169 6.27 -24.28 4.61
CA ARG A 169 6.12 -25.72 4.81
C ARG A 169 7.26 -26.54 4.18
N LYS A 170 7.87 -26.06 3.09
CA LYS A 170 8.95 -26.72 2.35
C LYS A 170 10.33 -26.49 3.00
N LEU A 171 10.43 -25.43 3.81
CA LEU A 171 11.69 -25.00 4.44
C LEU A 171 11.92 -25.62 5.82
N TRP A 172 11.06 -26.57 6.20
CA TRP A 172 11.27 -27.36 7.42
C TRP A 172 12.42 -28.34 7.23
N TYR A 173 13.40 -28.22 8.08
CA TYR A 173 14.55 -29.11 8.15
C TYR A 173 14.50 -29.89 9.46
N ALA A 174 14.57 -31.21 9.38
CA ALA A 174 14.62 -32.08 10.55
C ALA A 174 15.77 -33.08 10.37
N SER A 175 16.63 -33.14 11.37
CA SER A 175 17.71 -34.09 11.49
C SER A 175 17.62 -34.79 12.84
N VAL A 176 18.52 -35.76 13.11
CA VAL A 176 18.60 -36.43 14.39
C VAL A 176 18.90 -35.46 15.54
N VAL A 177 19.57 -34.37 15.26
CA VAL A 177 20.07 -33.41 16.26
C VAL A 177 19.21 -32.16 16.39
N MET A 178 18.52 -31.76 15.28
CA MET A 178 17.84 -30.48 15.26
C MET A 178 16.64 -30.51 14.30
N SER A 179 15.52 -29.99 14.79
CA SER A 179 14.34 -29.69 13.96
C SER A 179 14.12 -28.17 13.96
N THR A 180 14.01 -27.56 12.75
CA THR A 180 13.97 -26.12 12.60
C THR A 180 13.44 -25.72 11.22
N TYR A 181 12.99 -24.50 11.06
CA TYR A 181 12.88 -23.88 9.74
C TYR A 181 14.24 -23.30 9.35
N ARG A 182 14.65 -23.57 8.10
CA ARG A 182 15.85 -23.00 7.49
C ARG A 182 15.45 -22.06 6.36
N LEU A 183 15.66 -20.77 6.59
CA LEU A 183 15.36 -19.71 5.62
C LEU A 183 16.69 -19.19 5.06
N THR A 184 16.75 -18.97 3.74
CA THR A 184 17.95 -18.44 3.10
C THR A 184 17.56 -17.23 2.26
N PHE A 185 18.25 -16.12 2.46
CA PHE A 185 17.96 -14.85 1.82
C PHE A 185 19.19 -14.33 1.10
N ASP A 186 18.98 -13.77 -0.10
CA ASP A 186 19.97 -12.96 -0.78
C ASP A 186 19.93 -11.55 -0.17
N VAL A 187 21.06 -11.07 0.31
CA VAL A 187 21.21 -9.72 0.84
C VAL A 187 21.91 -8.90 -0.24
N ALA A 188 21.12 -8.10 -0.98
CA ALA A 188 21.68 -7.24 -2.00
C ALA A 188 22.42 -6.06 -1.34
N PRO A 189 23.69 -5.79 -1.74
CA PRO A 189 24.36 -4.58 -1.29
C PRO A 189 23.59 -3.36 -1.80
N THR A 190 23.40 -2.37 -0.92
CA THR A 190 22.88 -1.08 -1.36
C THR A 190 24.01 -0.29 -2.05
N PRO A 191 23.70 0.66 -2.97
CA PRO A 191 24.71 1.43 -3.67
C PRO A 191 25.68 2.20 -2.77
N THR A 192 25.33 2.35 -1.49
CA THR A 192 26.08 3.12 -0.49
C THR A 192 26.76 2.25 0.57
N GLN A 193 26.54 0.92 0.57
CA GLN A 193 27.09 0.04 1.62
C GLN A 193 27.70 -1.21 1.00
N ASP A 194 28.97 -1.43 1.29
CA ASP A 194 29.67 -2.66 0.96
C ASP A 194 29.20 -3.79 1.89
N LEU A 195 28.87 -4.94 1.32
CA LEU A 195 28.43 -6.12 2.05
C LEU A 195 29.49 -6.58 3.07
N THR A 196 30.77 -6.50 2.71
CA THR A 196 31.88 -6.84 3.58
C THR A 196 31.96 -5.94 4.81
N ALA A 197 31.73 -4.65 4.62
CA ALA A 197 31.69 -3.68 5.72
C ALA A 197 30.48 -3.89 6.64
N LEU A 198 29.34 -4.35 6.11
CA LEU A 198 28.17 -4.72 6.89
C LEU A 198 28.42 -5.97 7.76
N GLN A 199 29.10 -6.97 7.20
CA GLN A 199 29.43 -8.21 7.91
C GLN A 199 30.47 -8.04 9.02
N ALA A 200 31.23 -6.95 8.96
CA ALA A 200 32.18 -6.58 10.01
C ALA A 200 31.53 -5.90 11.23
N GLN A 201 30.19 -5.77 11.25
CA GLN A 201 29.44 -5.14 12.32
C GLN A 201 28.37 -6.11 12.84
N PRO A 202 28.04 -6.05 14.15
CA PRO A 202 26.92 -6.82 14.66
C PRO A 202 25.61 -6.36 14.04
N LEU A 203 24.84 -7.29 13.52
CA LEU A 203 23.54 -7.03 12.88
C LEU A 203 22.43 -7.75 13.64
N THR A 204 21.25 -7.17 13.64
CA THR A 204 20.09 -7.75 14.33
C THR A 204 19.13 -8.36 13.32
N VAL A 205 18.91 -9.68 13.45
CA VAL A 205 17.82 -10.38 12.79
C VAL A 205 16.60 -10.36 13.68
N ARG A 206 15.47 -9.94 13.13
CA ARG A 206 14.16 -9.99 13.78
C ARG A 206 13.21 -10.86 12.98
N ILE A 207 12.50 -11.75 13.65
CA ILE A 207 11.43 -12.53 13.04
C ILE A 207 10.08 -12.17 13.64
N THR A 208 9.05 -12.23 12.79
CA THR A 208 7.64 -12.13 13.19
C THR A 208 6.93 -13.32 12.58
N PHE A 209 6.45 -14.24 13.40
CA PHE A 209 5.71 -15.42 12.98
C PHE A 209 4.24 -15.27 13.30
N THR A 210 3.36 -15.46 12.32
CA THR A 210 1.91 -15.49 12.51
C THR A 210 1.44 -16.94 12.44
N ASP A 211 0.96 -17.47 13.56
CA ASP A 211 0.39 -18.81 13.63
C ASP A 211 -1.03 -18.82 13.04
N TYR A 212 -1.27 -19.63 12.04
CA TYR A 212 -2.57 -19.70 11.35
C TYR A 212 -3.62 -20.53 12.10
N LEU A 213 -3.22 -21.35 13.07
CA LEU A 213 -4.15 -22.12 13.90
C LEU A 213 -4.82 -21.26 14.95
N THR A 214 -4.06 -20.36 15.56
CA THR A 214 -4.53 -19.52 16.67
C THR A 214 -4.70 -18.06 16.32
N GLY A 215 -4.10 -17.62 15.21
CA GLY A 215 -4.01 -16.20 14.82
C GLY A 215 -3.04 -15.39 15.68
N LYS A 216 -2.32 -16.03 16.60
CA LYS A 216 -1.33 -15.35 17.45
C LYS A 216 -0.10 -14.95 16.66
N ILE A 217 0.51 -13.83 17.06
CA ILE A 217 1.75 -13.32 16.48
C ILE A 217 2.85 -13.44 17.52
N PHE A 218 3.98 -14.02 17.10
CA PHE A 218 5.17 -14.21 17.93
C PHE A 218 6.35 -13.48 17.33
N HIS A 219 7.21 -12.94 18.18
CA HIS A 219 8.40 -12.22 17.79
C HIS A 219 9.62 -12.79 18.49
N ASP A 220 10.74 -12.77 17.80
CA ASP A 220 12.06 -12.99 18.37
C ASP A 220 13.10 -12.19 17.63
N GLN A 221 14.22 -11.91 18.27
CA GLN A 221 15.34 -11.21 17.67
C GLN A 221 16.67 -11.73 18.20
N GLN A 222 17.66 -11.75 17.33
CA GLN A 222 19.02 -12.20 17.65
C GLN A 222 20.03 -11.30 16.97
N VAL A 223 21.12 -11.02 17.68
CA VAL A 223 22.28 -10.36 17.11
C VAL A 223 23.17 -11.42 16.45
N ILE A 224 23.61 -11.13 15.25
CA ILE A 224 24.64 -11.88 14.51
C ILE A 224 25.93 -11.10 14.73
N GLU A 225 26.90 -11.74 15.33
CA GLU A 225 28.24 -11.18 15.51
C GLU A 225 29.07 -11.31 14.23
N PRO A 226 30.08 -10.45 14.01
CA PRO A 226 30.96 -10.46 12.84
C PRO A 226 31.71 -11.77 12.62
#